data_ba17522815787c538edc7605f6913a5a
#
_entry.id   ba17522815787c538edc7605f6913a5a
#
_cell.length_a   1.000
_cell.length_b   1.000
_cell.length_c   1.000
_cell.angle_alpha   90.00
_cell.angle_beta   90.00
_cell.angle_gamma   90.00
#
_symmetry.space_group_name_H-M   'P 1'
#
loop_
_entity.id
_entity.type
_entity.pdbx_description
1 polymer ?
#
loop_
_entity_poly.entity_id
_entity_poly.type
_entity_poly.pdbx_seq_one_letter_code
_entity_poly.pdbx_strand_id
1 'polypeptide(L)'
;CGLANGSCWVHYGETVVMVNVTASAKPREGVDFFPLAVDYEEKLYAVGKIPGGYLKREGRPSEKAILNSRVVDRPMRPLFPKDMRNDVAIVMTVLAVDPETQPEIIAMIGASIAVSISDIPWNGPIGGISVGLVDGEIVLMPNAEQRAKSDLQLTVASSEKKVVMIEAGANEVDDDTMLKAIMAGHEEINKSLIPFIKQIQAEIGKPKFSFPSMEVDHDLFEAIQNKYTEQVKFALDTDDKNVREERLQPIKDAIHAEFDEQYPDKAAMIDECIYKLQKFIVRRWLLDEQKRVDGRGMDEMRPLAAEVGLLPRVHGSGLFTRGQTQVMTITTLGPVSDSQKLDGIDEEET
;
A
#
# COMPACT_ATOMS: atom_id res chain seq x y z
N CYS A 1 -12.60 -10.89 -19.38
CA CYS A 1 -12.89 -9.65 -20.14
C CYS A 1 -11.88 -9.49 -21.27
N GLY A 2 -12.38 -9.34 -22.51
CA GLY A 2 -11.53 -9.39 -23.72
C GLY A 2 -10.52 -8.23 -23.86
N LEU A 3 -10.72 -7.12 -23.14
CA LEU A 3 -9.83 -5.94 -23.17
C LEU A 3 -8.83 -5.88 -22.00
N ALA A 4 -8.96 -6.75 -21.01
CA ALA A 4 -8.05 -6.80 -19.88
C ALA A 4 -6.80 -7.61 -20.22
N ASN A 5 -5.64 -7.22 -19.68
CA ASN A 5 -4.41 -7.99 -19.80
C ASN A 5 -4.53 -9.34 -19.06
N GLY A 6 -5.18 -9.31 -17.88
CA GLY A 6 -5.56 -10.50 -17.12
C GLY A 6 -6.92 -10.30 -16.46
N SER A 7 -7.68 -11.38 -16.30
CA SER A 7 -9.02 -11.34 -15.70
C SER A 7 -9.34 -12.69 -15.08
N CYS A 8 -9.96 -12.67 -13.91
CA CYS A 8 -10.48 -13.87 -13.27
C CYS A 8 -11.76 -13.59 -12.48
N TRP A 9 -12.55 -14.61 -12.25
CA TRP A 9 -13.62 -14.66 -11.28
C TRP A 9 -13.18 -15.66 -10.20
N VAL A 10 -13.15 -15.19 -8.96
CA VAL A 10 -12.79 -16.03 -7.82
C VAL A 10 -14.06 -16.36 -7.06
N HIS A 11 -14.30 -17.63 -6.85
CA HIS A 11 -15.40 -18.14 -6.05
C HIS A 11 -14.84 -18.77 -4.78
N TYR A 12 -15.36 -18.36 -3.65
CA TYR A 12 -15.07 -18.96 -2.34
C TYR A 12 -16.39 -19.08 -1.58
N GLY A 13 -16.91 -20.30 -1.47
CA GLY A 13 -18.29 -20.50 -1.09
C GLY A 13 -19.23 -19.78 -2.07
N GLU A 14 -20.14 -18.99 -1.54
CA GLU A 14 -21.06 -18.14 -2.33
C GLU A 14 -20.50 -16.73 -2.60
N THR A 15 -19.35 -16.38 -2.06
CA THR A 15 -18.67 -15.11 -2.37
C THR A 15 -18.02 -15.16 -3.72
N VAL A 16 -18.29 -14.16 -4.55
CA VAL A 16 -17.75 -14.03 -5.91
C VAL A 16 -17.14 -12.65 -6.11
N VAL A 17 -15.87 -12.61 -6.49
CA VAL A 17 -15.15 -11.39 -6.82
C VAL A 17 -14.59 -11.49 -8.25
N MET A 18 -14.92 -10.51 -9.08
CA MET A 18 -14.33 -10.36 -10.41
C MET A 18 -13.12 -9.43 -10.32
N VAL A 19 -12.00 -9.85 -10.87
CA VAL A 19 -10.79 -9.03 -10.93
C VAL A 19 -10.32 -8.88 -12.35
N ASN A 20 -10.03 -7.64 -12.74
CA ASN A 20 -9.47 -7.27 -14.02
C ASN A 20 -8.19 -6.47 -13.80
N VAL A 21 -7.17 -6.76 -14.61
CA VAL A 21 -5.94 -5.98 -14.62
C VAL A 21 -5.64 -5.51 -16.04
N THR A 22 -5.26 -4.23 -16.14
CA THR A 22 -4.90 -3.59 -17.41
C THR A 22 -3.58 -2.85 -17.27
N ALA A 23 -2.84 -2.75 -18.37
CA ALA A 23 -1.65 -1.91 -18.46
C ALA A 23 -1.69 -1.07 -19.73
N SER A 24 -1.16 0.16 -19.64
CA SER A 24 -0.98 1.00 -20.84
C SER A 24 0.09 0.41 -21.75
N ALA A 25 -0.09 0.58 -23.07
CA ALA A 25 0.89 0.11 -24.06
C ALA A 25 2.21 0.91 -24.03
N LYS A 26 2.17 2.15 -23.53
CA LYS A 26 3.32 3.06 -23.45
C LYS A 26 3.52 3.56 -22.02
N PRO A 27 4.76 3.86 -21.64
CA PRO A 27 5.03 4.54 -20.38
C PRO A 27 4.31 5.89 -20.31
N ARG A 28 3.91 6.29 -19.11
CA ARG A 28 3.36 7.61 -18.84
C ARG A 28 4.48 8.64 -18.81
N GLU A 29 4.35 9.69 -19.60
CA GLU A 29 5.34 10.78 -19.64
C GLU A 29 5.23 11.66 -18.38
N GLY A 30 6.37 12.19 -17.94
CA GLY A 30 6.43 13.18 -16.85
C GLY A 30 6.17 12.62 -15.43
N VAL A 31 6.24 11.31 -15.24
CA VAL A 31 6.14 10.71 -13.91
C VAL A 31 7.46 10.09 -13.46
N ASP A 32 7.79 10.26 -12.18
CA ASP A 32 8.98 9.75 -11.50
C ASP A 32 8.72 8.50 -10.64
N PHE A 33 7.48 8.02 -10.63
CA PHE A 33 7.04 6.86 -9.86
C PHE A 33 6.31 5.82 -10.73
N PHE A 34 6.15 4.62 -10.21
CA PHE A 34 5.33 3.58 -10.85
C PHE A 34 3.82 3.89 -10.67
N PRO A 35 3.08 4.18 -11.76
CA PRO A 35 1.67 4.55 -11.69
C PRO A 35 0.77 3.32 -11.58
N LEU A 36 0.48 2.87 -10.36
CA LEU A 36 -0.45 1.79 -10.05
C LEU A 36 -1.73 2.36 -9.43
N ALA A 37 -2.88 2.03 -10.00
CA ALA A 37 -4.19 2.22 -9.42
C ALA A 37 -4.75 0.85 -8.98
N VAL A 38 -5.30 0.80 -7.77
CA VAL A 38 -5.98 -0.39 -7.24
C VAL A 38 -7.34 0.06 -6.73
N ASP A 39 -8.40 -0.45 -7.34
CA ASP A 39 -9.77 -0.10 -7.02
C ASP A 39 -10.52 -1.34 -6.52
N TYR A 40 -11.24 -1.16 -5.42
CA TYR A 40 -12.12 -2.17 -4.86
C TYR A 40 -13.54 -1.62 -4.86
N GLU A 41 -14.43 -2.31 -5.54
CA GLU A 41 -15.82 -1.87 -5.74
C GLU A 41 -16.78 -2.85 -5.08
N GLU A 42 -17.58 -2.34 -4.14
CA GLU A 42 -18.66 -3.06 -3.51
C GLU A 42 -19.97 -2.75 -4.25
N LYS A 43 -20.61 -3.77 -4.79
CA LYS A 43 -21.92 -3.64 -5.43
C LYS A 43 -23.00 -4.04 -4.43
N LEU A 44 -23.92 -3.15 -4.11
CA LEU A 44 -24.98 -3.41 -3.13
C LEU A 44 -25.88 -4.60 -3.50
N TYR A 45 -26.02 -4.89 -4.79
CA TYR A 45 -26.73 -6.08 -5.22
C TYR A 45 -26.06 -7.39 -4.79
N ALA A 46 -24.76 -7.35 -4.45
CA ALA A 46 -24.02 -8.52 -3.94
C ALA A 46 -24.60 -9.08 -2.63
N VAL A 47 -25.33 -8.25 -1.89
CA VAL A 47 -26.08 -8.60 -0.67
C VAL A 47 -27.58 -8.35 -0.82
N GLY A 48 -28.08 -8.26 -2.05
CA GLY A 48 -29.51 -8.06 -2.33
C GLY A 48 -30.06 -6.68 -1.99
N LYS A 49 -29.19 -5.67 -1.81
CA LYS A 49 -29.59 -4.29 -1.49
C LYS A 49 -29.66 -3.42 -2.76
N ILE A 50 -30.58 -2.43 -2.73
CA ILE A 50 -30.64 -1.36 -3.73
C ILE A 50 -29.97 -0.12 -3.12
N PRO A 51 -29.11 0.62 -3.87
CA PRO A 51 -28.49 1.84 -3.36
C PRO A 51 -29.51 2.82 -2.75
N GLY A 52 -29.21 3.33 -1.54
CA GLY A 52 -30.14 4.15 -0.76
C GLY A 52 -30.36 5.57 -1.28
N GLY A 53 -29.45 6.10 -2.10
CA GLY A 53 -29.55 7.46 -2.63
C GLY A 53 -30.76 7.68 -3.57
N TYR A 54 -31.10 8.95 -3.81
CA TYR A 54 -32.23 9.34 -4.68
C TYR A 54 -32.18 8.71 -6.09
N LEU A 55 -30.97 8.64 -6.67
CA LEU A 55 -30.77 8.09 -8.02
C LEU A 55 -30.77 6.55 -8.06
N LYS A 56 -30.84 5.86 -6.91
CA LYS A 56 -30.76 4.39 -6.79
C LYS A 56 -29.56 3.79 -7.55
N ARG A 57 -28.41 4.45 -7.46
CA ARG A 57 -27.13 4.05 -8.09
C ARG A 57 -26.03 4.09 -7.04
N GLU A 58 -25.04 3.23 -7.21
CA GLU A 58 -23.80 3.34 -6.46
C GLU A 58 -23.17 4.70 -6.75
N GLY A 59 -22.68 5.34 -5.69
CA GLY A 59 -21.95 6.60 -5.75
C GLY A 59 -20.44 6.38 -5.77
N ARG A 60 -19.72 7.22 -5.03
CA ARG A 60 -18.29 7.04 -4.78
C ARG A 60 -18.06 5.80 -3.90
N PRO A 61 -16.90 5.14 -4.01
CA PRO A 61 -16.56 4.05 -3.10
C PRO A 61 -16.71 4.47 -1.64
N SER A 62 -17.18 3.56 -0.79
CA SER A 62 -17.24 3.75 0.66
C SER A 62 -15.82 3.90 1.24
N GLU A 63 -15.71 4.48 2.44
CA GLU A 63 -14.40 4.54 3.14
C GLU A 63 -13.83 3.14 3.35
N LYS A 64 -14.67 2.15 3.66
CA LYS A 64 -14.29 0.74 3.77
C LYS A 64 -13.74 0.21 2.44
N ALA A 65 -14.41 0.47 1.33
CA ALA A 65 -13.93 0.06 -0.01
C ALA A 65 -12.56 0.67 -0.34
N ILE A 66 -12.34 1.95 0.02
CA ILE A 66 -11.05 2.62 -0.13
C ILE A 66 -9.98 1.95 0.74
N LEU A 67 -10.30 1.61 1.99
CA LEU A 67 -9.36 0.91 2.88
C LEU A 67 -9.04 -0.49 2.36
N ASN A 68 -10.04 -1.23 1.89
CA ASN A 68 -9.86 -2.55 1.29
C ASN A 68 -8.98 -2.49 0.03
N SER A 69 -9.15 -1.47 -0.82
CA SER A 69 -8.27 -1.27 -1.97
C SER A 69 -6.81 -1.09 -1.54
N ARG A 70 -6.57 -0.37 -0.44
CA ARG A 70 -5.22 -0.15 0.12
C ARG A 70 -4.64 -1.41 0.76
N VAL A 71 -5.46 -2.25 1.38
CA VAL A 71 -5.03 -3.55 1.91
C VAL A 71 -4.51 -4.45 0.80
N VAL A 72 -5.10 -4.37 -0.41
CA VAL A 72 -4.62 -5.12 -1.58
C VAL A 72 -3.42 -4.42 -2.25
N ASP A 73 -3.43 -3.10 -2.39
CA ASP A 73 -2.34 -2.33 -3.01
C ASP A 73 -0.99 -2.53 -2.28
N ARG A 74 -1.00 -2.47 -0.95
CA ARG A 74 0.21 -2.52 -0.12
C ARG A 74 1.09 -3.75 -0.36
N PRO A 75 0.58 -4.99 -0.42
CA PRO A 75 1.39 -6.17 -0.71
C PRO A 75 1.70 -6.35 -2.20
N MET A 76 0.87 -5.81 -3.10
CA MET A 76 1.05 -5.97 -4.55
C MET A 76 2.12 -5.03 -5.12
N ARG A 77 2.06 -3.76 -4.76
CA ARG A 77 2.90 -2.67 -5.29
C ARG A 77 4.42 -2.92 -5.21
N PRO A 78 4.99 -3.42 -4.09
CA PRO A 78 6.43 -3.61 -3.97
C PRO A 78 7.00 -4.68 -4.90
N LEU A 79 6.16 -5.53 -5.48
CA LEU A 79 6.56 -6.62 -6.36
C LEU A 79 6.55 -6.24 -7.85
N PHE A 80 6.03 -5.08 -8.20
CA PHE A 80 6.19 -4.52 -9.54
C PHE A 80 7.59 -3.92 -9.72
N PRO A 81 8.13 -3.92 -10.95
CA PRO A 81 9.37 -3.23 -11.26
C PRO A 81 9.26 -1.73 -10.93
N LYS A 82 10.18 -1.21 -10.12
CA LYS A 82 10.15 0.19 -9.67
C LYS A 82 10.44 1.20 -10.79
N ASP A 83 11.10 0.74 -11.82
CA ASP A 83 11.54 1.48 -12.99
C ASP A 83 10.52 1.45 -14.15
N MET A 84 9.41 0.71 -13.99
CA MET A 84 8.30 0.71 -14.94
C MET A 84 7.45 1.97 -14.81
N ARG A 85 7.08 2.58 -15.94
CA ARG A 85 6.25 3.80 -16.01
C ARG A 85 4.94 3.59 -16.77
N ASN A 86 4.63 2.37 -17.18
CA ASN A 86 3.32 2.03 -17.73
C ASN A 86 2.27 2.17 -16.64
N ASP A 87 1.13 2.79 -16.96
CA ASP A 87 -0.02 2.79 -16.05
C ASP A 87 -0.52 1.35 -15.88
N VAL A 88 -0.72 0.92 -14.65
CA VAL A 88 -1.35 -0.35 -14.32
C VAL A 88 -2.57 -0.09 -13.45
N ALA A 89 -3.69 -0.70 -13.80
CA ALA A 89 -4.91 -0.64 -13.00
C ALA A 89 -5.39 -2.05 -12.65
N ILE A 90 -5.67 -2.27 -11.38
CA ILE A 90 -6.29 -3.50 -10.85
C ILE A 90 -7.66 -3.10 -10.33
N VAL A 91 -8.71 -3.64 -10.91
CA VAL A 91 -10.10 -3.37 -10.50
C VAL A 91 -10.71 -4.67 -9.99
N MET A 92 -11.14 -4.64 -8.75
CA MET A 92 -11.77 -5.76 -8.05
C MET A 92 -13.23 -5.40 -7.77
N THR A 93 -14.16 -6.16 -8.31
CA THR A 93 -15.59 -5.93 -8.15
C THR A 93 -16.23 -7.09 -7.39
N VAL A 94 -16.81 -6.80 -6.24
CA VAL A 94 -17.55 -7.78 -5.43
C VAL A 94 -18.93 -7.97 -6.05
N LEU A 95 -19.22 -9.20 -6.49
CA LEU A 95 -20.45 -9.52 -7.22
C LEU A 95 -21.47 -10.29 -6.36
N ALA A 96 -21.00 -11.07 -5.40
CA ALA A 96 -21.82 -11.77 -4.42
C ALA A 96 -21.03 -11.91 -3.12
N VAL A 97 -21.70 -11.86 -1.98
CA VAL A 97 -21.09 -11.98 -0.66
C VAL A 97 -21.85 -13.02 0.16
N ASP A 98 -21.08 -14.00 0.65
CA ASP A 98 -21.46 -14.87 1.74
C ASP A 98 -20.99 -14.22 3.06
N PRO A 99 -21.89 -13.92 4.02
CA PRO A 99 -21.51 -13.27 5.28
C PRO A 99 -20.43 -14.02 6.08
N GLU A 100 -20.27 -15.31 5.84
CA GLU A 100 -19.23 -16.13 6.47
C GLU A 100 -17.81 -15.79 5.99
N THR A 101 -17.68 -15.11 4.84
CA THR A 101 -16.38 -14.83 4.20
C THR A 101 -16.06 -13.33 4.18
N GLN A 102 -14.78 -13.01 4.05
CA GLN A 102 -14.28 -11.65 3.90
C GLN A 102 -13.92 -11.41 2.43
N PRO A 103 -14.73 -10.67 1.66
CA PRO A 103 -14.54 -10.51 0.22
C PRO A 103 -13.24 -9.79 -0.15
N GLU A 104 -12.67 -8.96 0.73
CA GLU A 104 -11.38 -8.30 0.51
C GLU A 104 -10.20 -9.29 0.46
N ILE A 105 -10.26 -10.37 1.22
CA ILE A 105 -9.24 -11.45 1.16
C ILE A 105 -9.35 -12.17 -0.18
N ILE A 106 -10.57 -12.48 -0.62
CA ILE A 106 -10.82 -13.13 -1.91
C ILE A 106 -10.40 -12.23 -3.06
N ALA A 107 -10.64 -10.91 -2.94
CA ALA A 107 -10.19 -9.90 -3.90
C ALA A 107 -8.65 -9.87 -4.01
N MET A 108 -7.93 -9.95 -2.89
CA MET A 108 -6.46 -10.00 -2.89
C MET A 108 -5.93 -11.24 -3.61
N ILE A 109 -6.51 -12.40 -3.36
CA ILE A 109 -6.17 -13.64 -4.07
C ILE A 109 -6.46 -13.48 -5.56
N GLY A 110 -7.61 -12.94 -5.91
CA GLY A 110 -7.99 -12.67 -7.30
C GLY A 110 -7.06 -11.67 -8.00
N ALA A 111 -6.62 -10.61 -7.32
CA ALA A 111 -5.65 -9.66 -7.84
C ALA A 111 -4.31 -10.35 -8.14
N SER A 112 -3.84 -11.20 -7.22
CA SER A 112 -2.63 -12.00 -7.43
C SER A 112 -2.76 -12.93 -8.63
N ILE A 113 -3.89 -13.63 -8.79
CA ILE A 113 -4.14 -14.50 -9.94
C ILE A 113 -4.17 -13.69 -11.23
N ALA A 114 -4.95 -12.60 -11.29
CA ALA A 114 -5.13 -11.80 -12.50
C ALA A 114 -3.82 -11.20 -13.02
N VAL A 115 -2.97 -10.69 -12.12
CA VAL A 115 -1.64 -10.17 -12.50
C VAL A 115 -0.70 -11.31 -12.89
N SER A 116 -0.73 -12.45 -12.19
CA SER A 116 0.13 -13.60 -12.49
C SER A 116 -0.12 -14.17 -13.89
N ILE A 117 -1.38 -14.28 -14.30
CA ILE A 117 -1.75 -14.81 -15.63
C ILE A 117 -1.67 -13.77 -16.74
N SER A 118 -1.58 -12.47 -16.41
CA SER A 118 -1.43 -11.39 -17.39
C SER A 118 -0.03 -11.37 -18.01
N ASP A 119 0.13 -10.54 -19.03
CA ASP A 119 1.43 -10.23 -19.62
C ASP A 119 2.18 -9.10 -18.88
N ILE A 120 1.64 -8.57 -17.79
CA ILE A 120 2.25 -7.49 -17.01
C ILE A 120 3.42 -8.02 -16.17
N PRO A 121 4.62 -7.39 -16.23
CA PRO A 121 5.76 -7.76 -15.40
C PRO A 121 5.48 -7.60 -13.90
N TRP A 122 5.68 -8.67 -13.12
CA TRP A 122 5.42 -8.70 -11.70
C TRP A 122 6.13 -9.88 -11.02
N ASN A 123 6.70 -9.66 -9.82
CA ASN A 123 7.50 -10.64 -9.08
C ASN A 123 6.67 -11.41 -8.01
N GLY A 124 5.36 -11.54 -8.22
CA GLY A 124 4.51 -12.42 -7.41
C GLY A 124 4.67 -13.91 -7.81
N PRO A 125 3.74 -14.76 -7.35
CA PRO A 125 2.47 -14.42 -6.70
C PRO A 125 2.58 -14.08 -5.22
N ILE A 126 1.48 -13.50 -4.70
CA ILE A 126 1.21 -13.41 -3.27
C ILE A 126 -0.07 -14.15 -2.92
N GLY A 127 -0.19 -14.57 -1.67
CA GLY A 127 -1.46 -14.97 -1.08
C GLY A 127 -1.85 -14.03 0.04
N GLY A 128 -3.14 -13.98 0.34
CA GLY A 128 -3.71 -13.27 1.48
C GLY A 128 -4.61 -14.17 2.31
N ILE A 129 -4.56 -14.04 3.62
CA ILE A 129 -5.38 -14.83 4.54
C ILE A 129 -5.78 -13.99 5.77
N SER A 130 -6.97 -14.24 6.28
CA SER A 130 -7.42 -13.72 7.56
C SER A 130 -7.10 -14.72 8.67
N VAL A 131 -6.65 -14.20 9.81
CA VAL A 131 -6.31 -15.00 11.00
C VAL A 131 -6.98 -14.39 12.21
N GLY A 132 -7.63 -15.22 13.01
CA GLY A 132 -8.24 -14.88 14.29
C GLY A 132 -7.59 -15.58 15.45
N LEU A 133 -7.93 -15.12 16.67
CA LEU A 133 -7.60 -15.77 17.95
C LEU A 133 -8.90 -15.96 18.71
N VAL A 134 -9.41 -17.17 18.76
CA VAL A 134 -10.70 -17.52 19.38
C VAL A 134 -10.44 -18.49 20.54
N ASP A 135 -10.85 -18.13 21.74
CA ASP A 135 -10.62 -18.94 22.95
C ASP A 135 -9.14 -19.36 23.15
N GLY A 136 -8.21 -18.48 22.73
CA GLY A 136 -6.76 -18.73 22.81
C GLY A 136 -6.18 -19.58 21.68
N GLU A 137 -7.00 -20.03 20.73
CA GLU A 137 -6.58 -20.83 19.58
C GLU A 137 -6.51 -19.99 18.29
N ILE A 138 -5.48 -20.18 17.49
CA ILE A 138 -5.31 -19.52 16.18
C ILE A 138 -6.25 -20.18 15.18
N VAL A 139 -7.12 -19.38 14.57
CA VAL A 139 -8.08 -19.81 13.56
C VAL A 139 -7.78 -19.12 12.23
N LEU A 140 -7.61 -19.92 11.16
CA LEU A 140 -7.42 -19.43 9.81
C LEU A 140 -8.77 -19.26 9.12
N MET A 141 -8.96 -18.13 8.41
CA MET A 141 -10.21 -17.77 7.74
C MET A 141 -11.44 -17.91 8.67
N PRO A 142 -11.45 -17.19 9.82
CA PRO A 142 -12.52 -17.30 10.79
C PRO A 142 -13.88 -16.90 10.16
N ASN A 143 -14.91 -17.68 10.45
CA ASN A 143 -16.29 -17.38 10.05
C ASN A 143 -16.86 -16.20 10.84
N ALA A 144 -18.08 -15.75 10.54
CA ALA A 144 -18.70 -14.59 11.16
C ALA A 144 -18.80 -14.70 12.70
N GLU A 145 -19.24 -15.87 13.21
CA GLU A 145 -19.32 -16.11 14.65
C GLU A 145 -17.94 -16.08 15.33
N GLN A 146 -16.94 -16.69 14.69
CA GLN A 146 -15.56 -16.71 15.19
C GLN A 146 -14.95 -15.30 15.16
N ARG A 147 -15.18 -14.51 14.10
CA ARG A 147 -14.73 -13.12 14.04
C ARG A 147 -15.30 -12.26 15.17
N ALA A 148 -16.58 -12.44 15.48
CA ALA A 148 -17.25 -11.69 16.56
C ALA A 148 -16.68 -11.97 17.94
N LYS A 149 -16.10 -13.16 18.16
CA LYS A 149 -15.50 -13.59 19.44
C LYS A 149 -13.97 -13.45 19.47
N SER A 150 -13.36 -13.12 18.34
CA SER A 150 -11.91 -13.14 18.19
C SER A 150 -11.25 -11.95 18.89
N ASP A 151 -10.20 -12.21 19.66
CA ASP A 151 -9.32 -11.19 20.25
C ASP A 151 -8.31 -10.65 19.24
N LEU A 152 -8.25 -11.23 18.06
CA LEU A 152 -7.33 -10.84 16.99
C LEU A 152 -8.05 -10.78 15.64
N GLN A 153 -7.94 -9.65 14.96
CA GLN A 153 -8.31 -9.50 13.56
C GLN A 153 -7.02 -9.24 12.77
N LEU A 154 -6.48 -10.26 12.14
CA LEU A 154 -5.21 -10.18 11.45
C LEU A 154 -5.38 -10.55 9.98
N THR A 155 -4.93 -9.67 9.10
CA THR A 155 -4.73 -9.98 7.68
C THR A 155 -3.25 -10.14 7.41
N VAL A 156 -2.86 -11.27 6.85
CA VAL A 156 -1.49 -11.56 6.43
C VAL A 156 -1.47 -11.68 4.92
N ALA A 157 -0.56 -10.96 4.28
CA ALA A 157 -0.22 -11.21 2.89
C ALA A 157 1.26 -11.60 2.78
N SER A 158 1.54 -12.65 2.02
CA SER A 158 2.91 -13.11 1.84
C SER A 158 3.19 -13.61 0.43
N SER A 159 4.43 -13.45 0.02
CA SER A 159 5.02 -14.18 -1.10
C SER A 159 5.54 -15.54 -0.61
N GLU A 160 6.06 -16.35 -1.52
CA GLU A 160 6.70 -17.61 -1.16
C GLU A 160 7.82 -17.44 -0.11
N LYS A 161 8.53 -16.34 -0.14
CA LYS A 161 9.74 -16.13 0.67
C LYS A 161 9.53 -15.27 1.92
N LYS A 162 8.56 -14.37 1.90
CA LYS A 162 8.43 -13.33 2.93
C LYS A 162 6.99 -12.94 3.17
N VAL A 163 6.67 -12.64 4.41
CA VAL A 163 5.51 -11.83 4.76
C VAL A 163 5.73 -10.43 4.18
N VAL A 164 4.80 -9.94 3.37
CA VAL A 164 4.90 -8.65 2.67
C VAL A 164 3.97 -7.58 3.22
N MET A 165 2.91 -7.99 3.93
CA MET A 165 1.99 -7.07 4.58
C MET A 165 1.31 -7.74 5.78
N ILE A 166 1.11 -6.95 6.82
CA ILE A 166 0.34 -7.28 8.00
C ILE A 166 -0.61 -6.12 8.28
N GLU A 167 -1.86 -6.42 8.58
CA GLU A 167 -2.84 -5.49 9.12
C GLU A 167 -3.49 -6.15 10.32
N ALA A 168 -3.40 -5.55 11.50
CA ALA A 168 -3.89 -6.17 12.73
C ALA A 168 -4.65 -5.19 13.62
N GLY A 169 -5.77 -5.65 14.17
CA GLY A 169 -6.44 -5.13 15.34
C GLY A 169 -6.47 -6.22 16.42
N ALA A 170 -6.15 -5.89 17.66
CA ALA A 170 -6.04 -6.88 18.72
C ALA A 170 -6.49 -6.33 20.08
N ASN A 171 -7.05 -7.19 20.91
CA ASN A 171 -7.39 -6.96 22.32
C ASN A 171 -6.23 -7.41 23.19
N GLU A 172 -5.15 -6.59 23.28
CA GLU A 172 -3.98 -6.82 24.14
C GLU A 172 -3.31 -8.21 23.95
N VAL A 173 -3.28 -8.70 22.68
CA VAL A 173 -2.59 -9.97 22.36
C VAL A 173 -1.08 -9.76 22.49
N ASP A 174 -0.40 -10.69 23.15
CA ASP A 174 1.05 -10.65 23.37
C ASP A 174 1.85 -10.85 22.06
N ASP A 175 3.11 -10.39 22.06
CA ASP A 175 3.98 -10.39 20.89
C ASP A 175 4.25 -11.80 20.36
N ASP A 176 4.42 -12.79 21.25
CA ASP A 176 4.71 -14.18 20.85
C ASP A 176 3.49 -14.82 20.18
N THR A 177 2.30 -14.58 20.70
CA THR A 177 1.04 -15.06 20.11
C THR A 177 0.76 -14.35 18.77
N MET A 178 1.02 -13.04 18.68
CA MET A 178 0.92 -12.31 17.43
C MET A 178 1.87 -12.87 16.37
N LEU A 179 3.12 -13.12 16.74
CA LEU A 179 4.11 -13.71 15.83
C LEU A 179 3.68 -15.11 15.35
N LYS A 180 3.17 -15.96 16.26
CA LYS A 180 2.66 -17.29 15.89
C LYS A 180 1.50 -17.18 14.90
N ALA A 181 0.57 -16.25 15.11
CA ALA A 181 -0.56 -16.03 14.21
C ALA A 181 -0.09 -15.58 12.80
N ILE A 182 0.86 -14.65 12.72
CA ILE A 182 1.47 -14.21 11.47
C ILE A 182 2.13 -15.38 10.73
N MET A 183 2.91 -16.19 11.45
CA MET A 183 3.61 -17.34 10.86
C MET A 183 2.63 -18.42 10.41
N ALA A 184 1.56 -18.69 11.16
CA ALA A 184 0.51 -19.64 10.75
C ALA A 184 -0.15 -19.19 9.43
N GLY A 185 -0.44 -17.90 9.28
CA GLY A 185 -0.95 -17.34 8.04
C GLY A 185 0.04 -17.49 6.89
N HIS A 186 1.32 -17.18 7.11
CA HIS A 186 2.38 -17.36 6.10
C HIS A 186 2.54 -18.80 5.65
N GLU A 187 2.54 -19.75 6.58
CA GLU A 187 2.65 -21.19 6.29
C GLU A 187 1.48 -21.69 5.44
N GLU A 188 0.25 -21.32 5.80
CA GLU A 188 -0.93 -21.70 5.03
C GLU A 188 -0.95 -21.10 3.63
N ILE A 189 -0.56 -19.83 3.48
CA ILE A 189 -0.41 -19.19 2.16
C ILE A 189 0.57 -19.99 1.29
N ASN A 190 1.71 -20.41 1.84
CA ASN A 190 2.71 -21.16 1.09
C ASN A 190 2.31 -22.61 0.81
N LYS A 191 1.52 -23.21 1.69
CA LYS A 191 1.02 -24.57 1.52
C LYS A 191 -0.10 -24.66 0.48
N SER A 192 -1.01 -23.68 0.46
CA SER A 192 -2.25 -23.78 -0.31
C SER A 192 -2.32 -22.77 -1.46
N LEU A 193 -2.14 -21.48 -1.19
CA LEU A 193 -2.44 -20.42 -2.15
C LEU A 193 -1.32 -20.23 -3.21
N ILE A 194 -0.08 -20.20 -2.80
CA ILE A 194 1.05 -19.99 -3.73
C ILE A 194 1.14 -21.12 -4.76
N PRO A 195 1.08 -22.41 -4.38
CA PRO A 195 1.07 -23.50 -5.37
C PRO A 195 -0.13 -23.45 -6.32
N PHE A 196 -1.32 -23.14 -5.78
CA PHE A 196 -2.54 -23.00 -6.57
C PHE A 196 -2.41 -21.89 -7.64
N ILE A 197 -1.93 -20.70 -7.26
CA ILE A 197 -1.76 -19.59 -8.20
C ILE A 197 -0.68 -19.90 -9.24
N LYS A 198 0.42 -20.52 -8.83
CA LYS A 198 1.48 -20.96 -9.74
C LYS A 198 0.99 -22.00 -10.76
N GLN A 199 0.12 -22.92 -10.33
CA GLN A 199 -0.49 -23.89 -11.24
C GLN A 199 -1.33 -23.19 -12.31
N ILE A 200 -2.22 -22.28 -11.92
CA ILE A 200 -3.04 -21.50 -12.86
C ILE A 200 -2.13 -20.71 -13.82
N GLN A 201 -1.09 -20.07 -13.30
CA GLN A 201 -0.13 -19.31 -14.10
C GLN A 201 0.58 -20.21 -15.12
N ALA A 202 0.94 -21.43 -14.76
CA ALA A 202 1.58 -22.38 -15.66
C ALA A 202 0.65 -22.84 -16.78
N GLU A 203 -0.66 -22.98 -16.51
CA GLU A 203 -1.65 -23.46 -17.48
C GLU A 203 -2.08 -22.38 -18.48
N ILE A 204 -2.31 -21.14 -18.02
CA ILE A 204 -2.92 -20.08 -18.84
C ILE A 204 -2.17 -18.74 -18.81
N GLY A 205 -1.02 -18.67 -18.15
CA GLY A 205 -0.23 -17.44 -18.03
C GLY A 205 0.33 -16.99 -19.38
N LYS A 206 0.36 -15.67 -19.57
CA LYS A 206 0.95 -15.03 -20.75
C LYS A 206 2.43 -14.71 -20.52
N PRO A 207 3.26 -14.71 -21.58
CA PRO A 207 4.61 -14.15 -21.51
C PRO A 207 4.58 -12.67 -21.07
N LYS A 208 5.49 -12.27 -20.19
CA LYS A 208 5.55 -10.90 -19.69
C LYS A 208 6.12 -9.97 -20.76
N PHE A 209 5.50 -8.79 -20.96
CA PHE A 209 6.01 -7.81 -21.90
C PHE A 209 7.29 -7.14 -21.38
N SER A 210 8.14 -6.68 -22.29
CA SER A 210 9.28 -5.82 -21.98
C SER A 210 8.85 -4.36 -21.95
N PHE A 211 9.41 -3.57 -21.05
CA PHE A 211 9.15 -2.14 -20.93
C PHE A 211 10.48 -1.35 -20.96
N PRO A 212 10.44 -0.08 -21.38
CA PRO A 212 11.61 0.79 -21.25
C PRO A 212 11.94 0.99 -19.77
N SER A 213 13.10 0.49 -19.35
CA SER A 213 13.58 0.66 -17.98
C SER A 213 13.96 2.11 -17.73
N MET A 214 13.48 2.67 -16.61
CA MET A 214 13.91 3.97 -16.09
C MET A 214 14.92 3.79 -14.94
N GLU A 215 15.61 2.65 -14.93
CA GLU A 215 16.70 2.43 -13.98
C GLU A 215 17.85 3.40 -14.29
N VAL A 216 18.44 3.92 -13.22
CA VAL A 216 19.53 4.87 -13.32
C VAL A 216 20.75 4.21 -13.94
N ASP A 217 21.36 4.88 -14.88
CA ASP A 217 22.63 4.50 -15.49
C ASP A 217 23.71 4.38 -14.40
N HIS A 218 24.33 3.21 -14.31
CA HIS A 218 25.29 2.90 -13.23
C HIS A 218 26.54 3.81 -13.32
N ASP A 219 27.04 4.03 -14.52
CA ASP A 219 28.26 4.83 -14.72
C ASP A 219 28.00 6.29 -14.36
N LEU A 220 26.84 6.83 -14.75
CA LEU A 220 26.39 8.16 -14.36
C LEU A 220 26.25 8.29 -12.84
N PHE A 221 25.61 7.32 -12.20
CA PHE A 221 25.46 7.32 -10.75
C PHE A 221 26.79 7.27 -10.03
N GLU A 222 27.73 6.41 -10.46
CA GLU A 222 29.07 6.32 -9.89
C GLU A 222 29.85 7.62 -10.08
N ALA A 223 29.79 8.24 -11.23
CA ALA A 223 30.44 9.52 -11.50
C ALA A 223 29.94 10.62 -10.54
N ILE A 224 28.63 10.75 -10.39
CA ILE A 224 28.02 11.69 -9.44
C ILE A 224 28.39 11.34 -8.00
N GLN A 225 28.30 10.07 -7.61
CA GLN A 225 28.62 9.60 -6.28
C GLN A 225 30.08 9.91 -5.91
N ASN A 226 31.03 9.56 -6.76
CA ASN A 226 32.45 9.75 -6.49
C ASN A 226 32.81 11.25 -6.31
N LYS A 227 32.15 12.12 -7.03
CA LYS A 227 32.48 13.55 -7.02
C LYS A 227 31.73 14.35 -5.97
N TYR A 228 30.47 14.05 -5.74
CA TYR A 228 29.55 14.88 -4.96
C TYR A 228 29.16 14.31 -3.60
N THR A 229 29.60 13.11 -3.21
CA THR A 229 29.18 12.49 -1.94
C THR A 229 29.47 13.38 -0.73
N GLU A 230 30.65 13.94 -0.60
CA GLU A 230 31.02 14.76 0.56
C GLU A 230 30.23 16.09 0.61
N GLN A 231 29.96 16.69 -0.53
CA GLN A 231 29.16 17.91 -0.62
C GLN A 231 27.71 17.64 -0.24
N VAL A 232 27.11 16.56 -0.77
CA VAL A 232 25.76 16.15 -0.44
C VAL A 232 25.66 15.73 1.04
N LYS A 233 26.66 15.03 1.55
CA LYS A 233 26.75 14.67 2.97
C LYS A 233 26.74 15.90 3.87
N PHE A 234 27.52 16.91 3.55
CA PHE A 234 27.54 18.19 4.26
C PHE A 234 26.17 18.92 4.18
N ALA A 235 25.55 18.93 3.02
CA ALA A 235 24.26 19.58 2.83
C ALA A 235 23.14 18.91 3.63
N LEU A 236 23.19 17.56 3.76
CA LEU A 236 22.22 16.78 4.52
C LEU A 236 22.44 16.85 6.03
N ASP A 237 23.65 17.24 6.48
CA ASP A 237 24.01 17.26 7.90
C ASP A 237 23.46 18.51 8.62
N THR A 238 22.14 18.52 8.77
CA THR A 238 21.41 19.52 9.54
C THR A 238 20.02 18.97 9.88
N ASP A 239 19.51 19.32 11.06
CA ASP A 239 18.16 19.00 11.52
C ASP A 239 17.09 19.94 10.93
N ASP A 240 17.51 21.12 10.42
CA ASP A 240 16.61 22.07 9.77
C ASP A 240 16.41 21.71 8.29
N LYS A 241 15.13 21.49 7.91
CA LYS A 241 14.75 21.15 6.56
C LYS A 241 15.05 22.28 5.57
N ASN A 242 14.84 23.55 5.95
CA ASN A 242 15.03 24.68 5.04
C ASN A 242 16.52 24.88 4.75
N VAL A 243 17.36 24.79 5.79
CA VAL A 243 18.84 24.84 5.63
C VAL A 243 19.34 23.72 4.73
N ARG A 244 18.75 22.54 4.84
CA ARG A 244 19.08 21.40 3.98
C ARG A 244 18.76 21.70 2.51
N GLU A 245 17.57 22.20 2.23
CA GLU A 245 17.14 22.56 0.86
C GLU A 245 18.05 23.65 0.29
N GLU A 246 18.35 24.70 1.07
CA GLU A 246 19.25 25.79 0.67
C GLU A 246 20.67 25.30 0.34
N ARG A 247 21.20 24.33 1.09
CA ARG A 247 22.52 23.74 0.84
C ARG A 247 22.54 22.77 -0.33
N LEU A 248 21.44 22.04 -0.57
CA LEU A 248 21.34 21.07 -1.66
C LEU A 248 21.15 21.71 -3.01
N GLN A 249 20.44 22.84 -3.13
CA GLN A 249 20.12 23.45 -4.41
C GLN A 249 21.37 23.82 -5.23
N PRO A 250 22.40 24.51 -4.70
CA PRO A 250 23.62 24.79 -5.45
C PRO A 250 24.36 23.53 -5.92
N ILE A 251 24.29 22.46 -5.16
CA ILE A 251 24.92 21.17 -5.52
C ILE A 251 24.17 20.53 -6.67
N LYS A 252 22.84 20.54 -6.64
CA LYS A 252 22.02 20.07 -7.76
C LYS A 252 22.32 20.84 -9.03
N ASP A 253 22.35 22.17 -8.95
CA ASP A 253 22.66 23.05 -10.09
C ASP A 253 24.07 22.76 -10.67
N ALA A 254 25.05 22.50 -9.79
CA ALA A 254 26.41 22.14 -10.23
C ALA A 254 26.47 20.78 -10.91
N ILE A 255 25.72 19.80 -10.41
CA ILE A 255 25.62 18.47 -11.03
C ILE A 255 24.97 18.58 -12.40
N HIS A 256 23.87 19.30 -12.53
CA HIS A 256 23.21 19.54 -13.81
C HIS A 256 24.12 20.30 -14.81
N ALA A 257 24.79 21.35 -14.36
CA ALA A 257 25.72 22.10 -15.20
C ALA A 257 26.87 21.24 -15.78
N GLU A 258 27.28 20.21 -15.03
CA GLU A 258 28.35 19.30 -15.47
C GLU A 258 27.86 18.15 -16.36
N PHE A 259 26.71 17.57 -16.01
CA PHE A 259 26.27 16.30 -16.62
C PHE A 259 25.20 16.48 -17.71
N ASP A 260 24.45 17.60 -17.76
CA ASP A 260 23.41 17.79 -18.78
C ASP A 260 23.98 17.82 -20.21
N GLU A 261 25.17 18.39 -20.42
CA GLU A 261 25.82 18.40 -21.74
C GLU A 261 26.32 16.97 -22.13
N GLN A 262 26.76 16.20 -21.17
CA GLN A 262 27.27 14.83 -21.39
C GLN A 262 26.14 13.82 -21.62
N TYR A 263 24.98 14.07 -21.02
CA TYR A 263 23.82 13.20 -21.05
C TYR A 263 22.57 13.97 -21.51
N PRO A 264 22.53 14.44 -22.78
CA PRO A 264 21.40 15.17 -23.32
C PRO A 264 20.11 14.34 -23.20
N ASP A 265 19.02 14.98 -22.90
CA ASP A 265 17.69 14.37 -22.66
C ASP A 265 17.57 13.45 -21.42
N LYS A 266 18.59 13.42 -20.55
CA LYS A 266 18.58 12.61 -19.31
C LYS A 266 18.50 13.42 -18.02
N ALA A 267 18.02 14.68 -18.05
CA ALA A 267 17.92 15.53 -16.85
C ALA A 267 17.15 14.87 -15.70
N ALA A 268 16.00 14.22 -15.98
CA ALA A 268 15.25 13.47 -14.99
C ALA A 268 16.03 12.27 -14.39
N MET A 269 16.93 11.66 -15.16
CA MET A 269 17.80 10.59 -14.66
C MET A 269 18.89 11.14 -13.74
N ILE A 270 19.41 12.34 -14.01
CA ILE A 270 20.35 13.04 -13.13
C ILE A 270 19.68 13.37 -11.79
N ASP A 271 18.45 13.87 -11.81
CA ASP A 271 17.66 14.09 -10.59
C ASP A 271 17.47 12.80 -9.77
N GLU A 272 17.18 11.70 -10.43
CA GLU A 272 17.06 10.40 -9.77
C GLU A 272 18.40 9.92 -9.20
N CYS A 273 19.52 10.18 -9.87
CA CYS A 273 20.87 9.92 -9.32
C CYS A 273 21.11 10.70 -8.04
N ILE A 274 20.78 12.00 -8.04
CA ILE A 274 20.91 12.88 -6.87
C ILE A 274 20.05 12.36 -5.72
N TYR A 275 18.81 11.98 -6.00
CA TYR A 275 17.92 11.38 -5.00
C TYR A 275 18.46 10.05 -4.45
N LYS A 276 18.95 9.16 -5.29
CA LYS A 276 19.57 7.90 -4.88
C LYS A 276 20.83 8.13 -4.03
N LEU A 277 21.63 9.14 -4.36
CA LEU A 277 22.82 9.51 -3.57
C LEU A 277 22.41 9.99 -2.17
N GLN A 278 21.44 10.88 -2.06
CA GLN A 278 20.92 11.32 -0.77
C GLN A 278 20.40 10.14 0.06
N LYS A 279 19.63 9.26 -0.56
CA LYS A 279 19.11 8.05 0.08
C LYS A 279 20.22 7.10 0.54
N PHE A 280 21.27 6.93 -0.27
CA PHE A 280 22.42 6.14 0.07
C PHE A 280 23.14 6.69 1.31
N ILE A 281 23.43 7.99 1.36
CA ILE A 281 24.10 8.66 2.48
C ILE A 281 23.27 8.52 3.76
N VAL A 282 21.98 8.87 3.73
CA VAL A 282 21.10 8.78 4.91
C VAL A 282 20.99 7.33 5.41
N ARG A 283 20.94 6.35 4.49
CA ARG A 283 20.90 4.95 4.88
C ARG A 283 22.21 4.50 5.55
N ARG A 284 23.36 4.97 5.06
CA ARG A 284 24.67 4.68 5.71
C ARG A 284 24.75 5.30 7.10
N TRP A 285 24.29 6.53 7.28
CA TRP A 285 24.22 7.17 8.60
C TRP A 285 23.40 6.34 9.59
N LEU A 286 22.22 5.86 9.17
CA LEU A 286 21.36 5.03 10.03
C LEU A 286 22.05 3.71 10.42
N LEU A 287 22.71 3.04 9.47
CA LEU A 287 23.27 1.69 9.68
C LEU A 287 24.65 1.71 10.37
N ASP A 288 25.49 2.67 10.00
CA ASP A 288 26.89 2.69 10.42
C ASP A 288 27.14 3.65 11.59
N GLU A 289 26.45 4.78 11.61
CA GLU A 289 26.66 5.86 12.56
C GLU A 289 25.52 5.99 13.58
N GLN A 290 24.42 5.22 13.41
CA GLN A 290 23.17 5.33 14.20
C GLN A 290 22.65 6.78 14.28
N LYS A 291 22.86 7.53 13.19
CA LYS A 291 22.53 8.93 13.07
C LYS A 291 21.29 9.11 12.20
N ARG A 292 20.32 9.86 12.68
CA ARG A 292 19.13 10.27 11.92
C ARG A 292 19.36 11.65 11.32
N VAL A 293 18.84 11.87 10.11
CA VAL A 293 18.99 13.13 9.37
C VAL A 293 18.35 14.34 10.04
N ASP A 294 17.40 14.12 10.94
CA ASP A 294 16.70 15.17 11.70
C ASP A 294 17.29 15.37 13.11
N GLY A 295 18.49 14.90 13.38
CA GLY A 295 19.24 15.10 14.63
C GLY A 295 18.77 14.27 15.82
N ARG A 296 17.66 13.52 15.69
CA ARG A 296 17.15 12.69 16.79
C ARG A 296 17.98 11.42 17.00
N GLY A 297 18.03 10.93 18.22
CA GLY A 297 18.51 9.59 18.53
C GLY A 297 17.63 8.50 17.93
N MET A 298 18.12 7.25 17.87
CA MET A 298 17.41 6.15 17.20
C MET A 298 16.03 5.86 17.80
N ASP A 299 15.93 5.94 19.12
CA ASP A 299 14.69 5.67 19.87
C ASP A 299 13.91 6.95 20.25
N GLU A 300 14.40 8.12 19.81
CA GLU A 300 13.78 9.40 20.15
C GLU A 300 12.56 9.69 19.29
N MET A 301 11.44 9.98 19.94
CA MET A 301 10.22 10.44 19.27
C MET A 301 10.28 11.95 18.99
N ARG A 302 9.57 12.38 17.94
CA ARG A 302 9.33 13.81 17.71
C ARG A 302 8.57 14.41 18.88
N PRO A 303 8.78 15.69 19.21
CA PRO A 303 8.01 16.37 20.26
C PRO A 303 6.50 16.25 20.01
N LEU A 304 5.76 15.89 21.03
CA LEU A 304 4.31 15.77 21.02
C LEU A 304 3.70 16.90 21.84
N ALA A 305 2.63 17.49 21.34
CA ALA A 305 1.81 18.44 22.07
C ALA A 305 0.32 18.21 21.75
N ALA A 306 -0.53 18.44 22.74
CA ALA A 306 -1.98 18.36 22.59
C ALA A 306 -2.63 19.55 23.30
N GLU A 307 -3.58 20.18 22.63
CA GLU A 307 -4.34 21.30 23.13
C GLU A 307 -5.83 21.05 22.89
N VAL A 308 -6.70 21.50 23.78
CA VAL A 308 -8.16 21.35 23.66
C VAL A 308 -8.86 22.68 23.84
N GLY A 309 -10.08 22.78 23.32
CA GLY A 309 -10.91 23.96 23.54
C GLY A 309 -10.45 25.22 22.77
N LEU A 310 -9.72 25.07 21.66
CA LEU A 310 -9.20 26.19 20.87
C LEU A 310 -10.29 26.99 20.16
N LEU A 311 -11.39 26.32 19.77
CA LEU A 311 -12.48 26.96 19.06
C LEU A 311 -13.68 27.20 19.98
N PRO A 312 -14.09 28.46 20.22
CA PRO A 312 -15.04 28.77 21.29
C PRO A 312 -16.51 28.47 20.98
N ARG A 313 -16.86 28.19 19.71
CA ARG A 313 -18.28 28.02 19.29
C ARG A 313 -18.62 26.63 18.78
N VAL A 314 -17.68 25.69 18.87
CA VAL A 314 -17.89 24.28 18.55
C VAL A 314 -18.13 23.48 19.81
N HIS A 315 -18.70 22.28 19.71
CA HIS A 315 -18.95 21.44 20.88
C HIS A 315 -17.67 20.85 21.46
N GLY A 316 -16.65 20.61 20.62
CA GLY A 316 -15.32 20.22 21.05
C GLY A 316 -14.29 20.50 19.96
N SER A 317 -13.07 20.83 20.39
CA SER A 317 -11.92 20.93 19.49
C SER A 317 -10.67 20.43 20.17
N GLY A 318 -9.84 19.70 19.43
CA GLY A 318 -8.53 19.23 19.85
C GLY A 318 -7.49 19.45 18.77
N LEU A 319 -6.33 19.96 19.13
CA LEU A 319 -5.17 20.10 18.27
C LEU A 319 -4.08 19.15 18.76
N PHE A 320 -3.64 18.27 17.91
CA PHE A 320 -2.52 17.39 18.17
C PHE A 320 -1.35 17.75 17.26
N THR A 321 -0.17 17.93 17.84
CA THR A 321 1.06 18.28 17.13
C THR A 321 2.12 17.20 17.34
N ARG A 322 2.72 16.72 16.27
CA ARG A 322 3.89 15.85 16.29
C ARG A 322 4.99 16.45 15.40
N GLY A 323 5.95 17.10 16.01
CA GLY A 323 6.97 17.87 15.30
C GLY A 323 6.33 19.00 14.50
N GLN A 324 6.41 18.94 13.18
CA GLN A 324 5.83 19.92 12.25
C GLN A 324 4.43 19.52 11.73
N THR A 325 3.94 18.32 12.06
CA THR A 325 2.63 17.84 11.61
C THR A 325 1.59 18.18 12.65
N GLN A 326 0.50 18.83 12.23
CA GLN A 326 -0.63 19.19 13.10
C GLN A 326 -1.93 18.62 12.54
N VAL A 327 -2.80 18.17 13.44
CA VAL A 327 -4.16 17.73 13.13
C VAL A 327 -5.12 18.40 14.10
N MET A 328 -6.11 19.12 13.55
CA MET A 328 -7.21 19.70 14.33
C MET A 328 -8.46 18.83 14.15
N THR A 329 -8.97 18.32 15.25
CA THR A 329 -10.23 17.58 15.32
C THR A 329 -11.32 18.48 15.87
N ILE A 330 -12.45 18.55 15.17
CA ILE A 330 -13.63 19.32 15.60
C ILE A 330 -14.78 18.35 15.80
N THR A 331 -15.41 18.42 16.96
CA THR A 331 -16.50 17.52 17.35
C THR A 331 -17.82 18.28 17.41
N THR A 332 -18.86 17.68 16.83
CA THR A 332 -20.24 18.11 17.00
C THR A 332 -21.02 16.99 17.69
N LEU A 333 -21.68 17.30 18.80
CA LEU A 333 -22.55 16.38 19.52
C LEU A 333 -23.97 16.47 18.99
N GLY A 334 -24.60 15.33 18.78
CA GLY A 334 -26.01 15.23 18.36
C GLY A 334 -26.68 14.02 19.01
N PRO A 335 -28.01 13.88 18.90
CA PRO A 335 -28.71 12.68 19.30
C PRO A 335 -28.31 11.48 18.41
N VAL A 336 -28.58 10.26 18.87
CA VAL A 336 -28.26 9.03 18.12
C VAL A 336 -28.88 9.00 16.72
N SER A 337 -30.03 9.66 16.55
CA SER A 337 -30.69 9.80 15.24
C SER A 337 -29.87 10.56 14.18
N ASP A 338 -28.89 11.37 14.62
CA ASP A 338 -28.02 12.15 13.73
C ASP A 338 -26.73 11.38 13.34
N SER A 339 -26.54 10.17 13.90
CA SER A 339 -25.41 9.32 13.52
C SER A 339 -25.48 8.95 12.04
N GLN A 340 -24.31 8.89 11.39
CA GLN A 340 -24.21 8.46 10.02
C GLN A 340 -24.56 6.98 9.90
N LYS A 341 -25.54 6.66 9.07
CA LYS A 341 -25.81 5.27 8.68
C LYS A 341 -24.82 4.86 7.59
N LEU A 342 -24.11 3.77 7.83
CA LEU A 342 -23.20 3.17 6.86
C LEU A 342 -24.00 2.22 5.98
N ASP A 343 -24.21 2.60 4.71
CA ASP A 343 -24.90 1.78 3.70
C ASP A 343 -23.84 1.06 2.85
N GLY A 344 -23.54 -0.17 3.21
CA GLY A 344 -22.52 -1.01 2.56
C GLY A 344 -23.00 -2.45 2.38
N ILE A 345 -22.05 -3.33 2.06
CA ILE A 345 -22.28 -4.78 1.90
C ILE A 345 -22.32 -5.53 3.24
N ASP A 346 -21.90 -4.88 4.31
CA ASP A 346 -22.00 -5.43 5.66
C ASP A 346 -23.40 -5.26 6.25
N GLU A 347 -23.64 -5.88 7.42
CA GLU A 347 -24.79 -5.54 8.24
C GLU A 347 -24.76 -4.08 8.65
N GLU A 348 -25.91 -3.44 8.78
CA GLU A 348 -26.02 -2.01 9.10
C GLU A 348 -25.28 -1.69 10.41
N GLU A 349 -24.22 -0.89 10.32
CA GLU A 349 -23.56 -0.25 11.47
C GLU A 349 -24.03 1.21 11.57
N THR A 350 -24.38 1.62 12.78
CA THR A 350 -24.73 3.01 13.15
C THR A 350 -23.62 3.63 13.99
#